data_005e8852cb4fa4fd6b81789229e1826b
#
_entry.id   005e8852cb4fa4fd6b81789229e1826b
#
_cell.length_a   1.000
_cell.length_b   1.000
_cell.length_c   1.000
_cell.angle_alpha   90.00
_cell.angle_beta   90.00
_cell.angle_gamma   90.00
#
_symmetry.space_group_name_H-M   'P 1'
#
loop_
_entity.id
_entity.type
_entity.pdbx_description
1 polymer ?
#
loop_
_entity_poly.entity_id
_entity_poly.type
_entity_poly.pdbx_seq_one_letter_code
_entity_poly.pdbx_strand_id
1 'polypeptide(L)'
;MIPILTGAGYRVIAPDLVGFGKSDKPVDRKDYTYAGHVAWLAAFVEQLDLSQITMICQDWGSLLGLRVLAENTHRFARVVLANGGLPDASEVPDAMGPALTELLGATPALPIEEMAAKLNGPFEDRPPFMYWVRHADAHPDFHPEQVMALFCQSCDAEESRAWAAPFQGPEYLAGARQFPSLVPINPDNPAIPANRAAWKVFESLQLPFITAFGDSDPVTRGGERKWIETVPGAKLQKHRIVQDAGHFIQDDAAEVLAEITIEFMRDNPLD
;
A
#
# COMPACT_ATOMS: atom_id res chain seq x y z
N MET A 1 -10.68 6.66 11.50
CA MET A 1 -9.70 7.79 11.36
C MET A 1 -10.33 9.12 10.95
N ILE A 2 -11.09 9.24 9.83
CA ILE A 2 -11.58 10.54 9.30
C ILE A 2 -12.32 11.39 10.36
N PRO A 3 -13.31 10.88 11.12
CA PRO A 3 -14.00 11.68 12.13
C PRO A 3 -13.08 12.24 13.23
N ILE A 4 -12.06 11.49 13.62
CA ILE A 4 -11.11 11.89 14.67
C ILE A 4 -10.21 13.02 14.16
N LEU A 5 -9.66 12.87 12.95
CA LEU A 5 -8.79 13.88 12.34
C LEU A 5 -9.55 15.17 12.03
N THR A 6 -10.77 15.08 11.52
CA THR A 6 -11.63 16.26 11.26
C THR A 6 -12.08 16.92 12.57
N GLY A 7 -12.39 16.12 13.61
CA GLY A 7 -12.69 16.61 14.96
C GLY A 7 -11.51 17.36 15.59
N ALA A 8 -10.28 17.01 15.23
CA ALA A 8 -9.06 17.72 15.63
C ALA A 8 -8.76 18.97 14.78
N GLY A 9 -9.62 19.32 13.82
CA GLY A 9 -9.52 20.52 12.98
C GLY A 9 -8.75 20.37 11.68
N TYR A 10 -8.38 19.14 11.29
CA TYR A 10 -7.67 18.89 10.04
C TYR A 10 -8.62 18.68 8.85
N ARG A 11 -8.25 19.21 7.68
CA ARG A 11 -8.88 18.85 6.42
C ARG A 11 -8.37 17.48 5.99
N VAL A 12 -9.27 16.50 5.84
CA VAL A 12 -8.92 15.15 5.37
C VAL A 12 -9.37 14.95 3.93
N ILE A 13 -8.48 14.41 3.12
CA ILE A 13 -8.73 14.06 1.71
C ILE A 13 -8.37 12.59 1.55
N ALA A 14 -9.34 11.77 1.16
CA ALA A 14 -9.18 10.33 0.95
C ALA A 14 -9.73 9.98 -0.44
N PRO A 15 -8.90 10.00 -1.49
CA PRO A 15 -9.34 9.68 -2.84
C PRO A 15 -9.53 8.16 -2.99
N ASP A 16 -10.61 7.77 -3.66
CA ASP A 16 -10.71 6.42 -4.19
C ASP A 16 -9.80 6.30 -5.42
N LEU A 17 -8.90 5.33 -5.45
CA LEU A 17 -8.06 5.09 -6.63
C LEU A 17 -8.92 4.65 -7.82
N VAL A 18 -8.47 4.94 -9.04
CA VAL A 18 -9.10 4.42 -10.26
C VAL A 18 -9.20 2.90 -10.18
N GLY A 19 -10.39 2.36 -10.43
CA GLY A 19 -10.71 0.94 -10.26
C GLY A 19 -11.36 0.58 -8.91
N PHE A 20 -11.45 1.54 -7.97
CA PHE A 20 -11.94 1.30 -6.60
C PHE A 20 -13.00 2.33 -6.17
N GLY A 21 -13.69 2.05 -5.07
CA GLY A 21 -14.62 2.96 -4.43
C GLY A 21 -15.64 3.54 -5.40
N LYS A 22 -15.77 4.86 -5.43
CA LYS A 22 -16.66 5.63 -6.32
C LYS A 22 -15.98 6.13 -7.59
N SER A 23 -14.66 5.92 -7.73
CA SER A 23 -13.92 6.30 -8.95
C SER A 23 -14.28 5.38 -10.12
N ASP A 24 -13.98 5.85 -11.33
CA ASP A 24 -14.18 5.09 -12.56
C ASP A 24 -13.47 3.75 -12.51
N LYS A 25 -14.07 2.73 -13.09
CA LYS A 25 -13.57 1.36 -13.14
C LYS A 25 -13.43 0.88 -14.59
N PRO A 26 -12.31 1.19 -15.27
CA PRO A 26 -11.99 0.57 -16.56
C PRO A 26 -12.11 -0.95 -16.49
N VAL A 27 -12.71 -1.56 -17.49
CA VAL A 27 -13.00 -3.00 -17.47
C VAL A 27 -11.89 -3.83 -18.09
N ASP A 28 -10.98 -3.22 -18.87
CA ASP A 28 -9.79 -3.90 -19.37
C ASP A 28 -8.67 -3.81 -18.34
N ARG A 29 -8.17 -4.95 -17.91
CA ARG A 29 -7.05 -5.04 -16.94
C ARG A 29 -5.78 -4.35 -17.44
N LYS A 30 -5.59 -4.22 -18.75
CA LYS A 30 -4.44 -3.55 -19.36
C LYS A 30 -4.43 -2.04 -19.13
N ASP A 31 -5.58 -1.44 -18.79
CA ASP A 31 -5.67 -0.03 -18.46
C ASP A 31 -5.01 0.29 -17.11
N TYR A 32 -4.86 -0.74 -16.26
CA TYR A 32 -4.25 -0.61 -14.95
C TYR A 32 -2.76 -0.91 -15.01
N THR A 33 -1.95 0.12 -14.87
CA THR A 33 -0.49 0.00 -14.76
C THR A 33 0.00 0.77 -13.53
N TYR A 34 1.14 0.37 -12.98
CA TYR A 34 1.74 1.11 -11.86
C TYR A 34 1.98 2.59 -12.22
N ALA A 35 2.60 2.84 -13.39
CA ALA A 35 2.86 4.20 -13.86
C ALA A 35 1.56 4.99 -14.10
N GLY A 36 0.50 4.35 -14.62
CA GLY A 36 -0.81 4.96 -14.78
C GLY A 36 -1.42 5.43 -13.46
N HIS A 37 -1.37 4.57 -12.43
CA HIS A 37 -1.86 4.94 -11.10
C HIS A 37 -1.06 6.07 -10.46
N VAL A 38 0.27 6.07 -10.60
CA VAL A 38 1.12 7.18 -10.15
C VAL A 38 0.72 8.49 -10.85
N ALA A 39 0.53 8.44 -12.18
CA ALA A 39 0.13 9.60 -12.96
C ALA A 39 -1.26 10.14 -12.56
N TRP A 40 -2.25 9.27 -12.35
CA TRP A 40 -3.59 9.68 -11.89
C TRP A 40 -3.54 10.33 -10.51
N LEU A 41 -2.79 9.75 -9.56
CA LEU A 41 -2.66 10.32 -8.22
C LEU A 41 -1.88 11.65 -8.24
N ALA A 42 -0.83 11.76 -9.05
CA ALA A 42 -0.09 13.02 -9.23
C ALA A 42 -0.99 14.11 -9.82
N ALA A 43 -1.76 13.78 -10.87
CA ALA A 43 -2.71 14.71 -11.47
C ALA A 43 -3.80 15.14 -10.47
N PHE A 44 -4.28 14.24 -9.62
CA PHE A 44 -5.23 14.58 -8.54
C PHE A 44 -4.63 15.63 -7.57
N VAL A 45 -3.40 15.40 -7.12
CA VAL A 45 -2.70 16.34 -6.22
C VAL A 45 -2.47 17.70 -6.89
N GLU A 46 -2.10 17.70 -8.16
CA GLU A 46 -1.85 18.91 -8.94
C GLU A 46 -3.13 19.69 -9.24
N GLN A 47 -4.18 19.03 -9.75
CA GLN A 47 -5.44 19.70 -10.13
C GLN A 47 -6.17 20.32 -8.95
N LEU A 48 -6.06 19.73 -7.76
CA LEU A 48 -6.59 20.30 -6.53
C LEU A 48 -5.63 21.29 -5.86
N ASP A 49 -4.49 21.54 -6.47
CA ASP A 49 -3.40 22.38 -5.94
C ASP A 49 -3.10 22.10 -4.46
N LEU A 50 -2.99 20.82 -4.12
CA LEU A 50 -2.72 20.42 -2.75
C LEU A 50 -1.28 20.72 -2.40
N SER A 51 -1.09 21.36 -1.24
CA SER A 51 0.22 21.71 -0.68
C SER A 51 0.25 21.52 0.82
N GLN A 52 1.44 21.55 1.43
CA GLN A 52 1.64 21.28 2.86
C GLN A 52 0.98 19.94 3.29
N ILE A 53 1.02 18.94 2.44
CA ILE A 53 0.35 17.66 2.64
C ILE A 53 1.03 16.88 3.78
N THR A 54 0.26 16.47 4.78
CA THR A 54 0.62 15.34 5.64
C THR A 54 0.08 14.08 4.98
N MET A 55 0.95 13.29 4.40
CA MET A 55 0.56 12.02 3.76
C MET A 55 0.42 10.93 4.82
N ILE A 56 -0.73 10.29 4.87
CA ILE A 56 -0.96 9.04 5.61
C ILE A 56 -1.16 7.96 4.55
N CYS A 57 -0.33 6.95 4.54
CA CYS A 57 -0.37 5.94 3.50
C CYS A 57 -0.10 4.53 4.05
N GLN A 58 -0.80 3.55 3.45
CA GLN A 58 -0.72 2.14 3.77
C GLN A 58 -0.80 1.34 2.47
N ASP A 59 -0.16 0.18 2.39
CA ASP A 59 -0.19 -0.75 1.25
C ASP A 59 -0.05 -0.02 -0.10
N TRP A 60 -1.00 -0.17 -1.01
CA TRP A 60 -1.01 0.52 -2.31
C TRP A 60 -0.97 2.04 -2.20
N GLY A 61 -1.58 2.59 -1.15
CA GLY A 61 -1.46 4.02 -0.86
C GLY A 61 -0.01 4.44 -0.63
N SER A 62 0.83 3.57 -0.06
CA SER A 62 2.26 3.82 0.10
C SER A 62 3.03 3.63 -1.20
N LEU A 63 2.76 2.55 -1.96
CA LEU A 63 3.44 2.29 -3.23
C LEU A 63 3.29 3.47 -4.21
N LEU A 64 2.09 4.02 -4.29
CA LEU A 64 1.77 5.14 -5.19
C LEU A 64 2.12 6.50 -4.56
N GLY A 65 1.71 6.72 -3.30
CA GLY A 65 1.90 7.99 -2.61
C GLY A 65 3.37 8.36 -2.43
N LEU A 66 4.23 7.39 -2.07
CA LEU A 66 5.67 7.62 -1.94
C LEU A 66 6.33 7.96 -3.28
N ARG A 67 5.84 7.37 -4.39
CA ARG A 67 6.29 7.76 -5.73
C ARG A 67 5.89 9.19 -6.07
N VAL A 68 4.62 9.57 -5.84
CA VAL A 68 4.15 10.93 -6.06
C VAL A 68 4.90 11.93 -5.17
N LEU A 69 5.17 11.57 -3.91
CA LEU A 69 5.96 12.40 -3.01
C LEU A 69 7.38 12.61 -3.54
N ALA A 70 8.07 11.54 -3.95
CA ALA A 70 9.44 11.65 -4.45
C ALA A 70 9.56 12.53 -5.69
N GLU A 71 8.53 12.56 -6.54
CA GLU A 71 8.47 13.39 -7.74
C GLU A 71 7.99 14.83 -7.46
N ASN A 72 7.34 15.08 -6.29
CA ASN A 72 6.70 16.35 -5.95
C ASN A 72 6.96 16.77 -4.49
N THR A 73 8.18 16.63 -4.00
CA THR A 73 8.53 16.84 -2.58
C THR A 73 8.05 18.19 -2.02
N HIS A 74 8.04 19.24 -2.86
CA HIS A 74 7.64 20.60 -2.49
C HIS A 74 6.16 20.72 -2.07
N ARG A 75 5.32 19.74 -2.38
CA ARG A 75 3.90 19.72 -1.99
C ARG A 75 3.65 19.05 -0.64
N PHE A 76 4.63 18.32 -0.12
CA PHE A 76 4.49 17.53 1.10
C PHE A 76 5.22 18.17 2.28
N ALA A 77 4.65 18.05 3.45
CA ALA A 77 5.22 18.57 4.68
C ALA A 77 5.63 17.46 5.65
N ARG A 78 4.89 16.35 5.67
CA ARG A 78 5.09 15.24 6.63
C ARG A 78 4.59 13.93 6.04
N VAL A 79 5.12 12.81 6.57
CA VAL A 79 4.71 11.46 6.17
C VAL A 79 4.41 10.60 7.39
N VAL A 80 3.28 9.92 7.37
CA VAL A 80 2.92 8.81 8.24
C VAL A 80 2.81 7.57 7.36
N LEU A 81 3.80 6.70 7.44
CA LEU A 81 3.80 5.43 6.72
C LEU A 81 3.32 4.32 7.67
N ALA A 82 2.23 3.68 7.30
CA ALA A 82 1.65 2.56 8.01
C ALA A 82 1.62 1.33 7.10
N ASN A 83 2.00 0.16 7.60
CA ASN A 83 1.90 -1.14 6.91
C ASN A 83 2.10 -1.07 5.40
N GLY A 84 3.28 -0.61 4.94
CA GLY A 84 3.54 -0.40 3.54
C GLY A 84 4.99 -0.08 3.22
N GLY A 85 5.23 0.35 2.00
CA GLY A 85 6.58 0.65 1.55
C GLY A 85 6.67 1.00 0.08
N LEU A 86 7.89 1.00 -0.43
CA LEU A 86 8.18 1.22 -1.84
C LEU A 86 9.16 0.12 -2.32
N PRO A 87 8.65 -1.02 -2.80
CA PRO A 87 9.49 -2.09 -3.33
C PRO A 87 10.33 -1.62 -4.52
N ASP A 88 11.61 -1.98 -4.52
CA ASP A 88 12.58 -1.60 -5.56
C ASP A 88 13.41 -2.79 -6.06
N ALA A 89 13.05 -4.01 -5.61
CA ALA A 89 13.74 -5.27 -5.88
C ALA A 89 15.26 -5.22 -5.64
N SER A 90 15.74 -4.34 -4.74
CA SER A 90 17.18 -4.17 -4.46
C SER A 90 17.81 -5.41 -3.82
N GLU A 91 17.00 -6.24 -3.15
CA GLU A 91 17.45 -7.49 -2.51
C GLU A 91 17.48 -8.70 -3.47
N VAL A 92 16.99 -8.51 -4.71
CA VAL A 92 16.90 -9.56 -5.72
C VAL A 92 17.90 -9.25 -6.84
N PRO A 93 18.84 -10.16 -7.17
CA PRO A 93 19.74 -9.96 -8.31
C PRO A 93 18.96 -9.75 -9.63
N ASP A 94 19.32 -8.76 -10.42
CA ASP A 94 18.62 -8.44 -11.67
C ASP A 94 18.56 -9.65 -12.62
N ALA A 95 19.58 -10.51 -12.63
CA ALA A 95 19.60 -11.74 -13.42
C ALA A 95 18.50 -12.77 -13.06
N MET A 96 17.85 -12.61 -11.92
CA MET A 96 16.77 -13.51 -11.48
C MET A 96 15.41 -13.15 -12.06
N GLY A 97 15.26 -11.99 -12.68
CA GLY A 97 13.99 -11.49 -13.23
C GLY A 97 13.26 -12.51 -14.12
N PRO A 98 13.89 -13.06 -15.17
CA PRO A 98 13.26 -14.06 -16.05
C PRO A 98 12.83 -15.33 -15.29
N ALA A 99 13.65 -15.83 -14.37
CA ALA A 99 13.34 -17.02 -13.58
C ALA A 99 12.15 -16.79 -12.64
N LEU A 100 12.05 -15.61 -12.03
CA LEU A 100 10.89 -15.25 -11.18
C LEU A 100 9.61 -15.11 -12.00
N THR A 101 9.71 -14.61 -13.24
CA THR A 101 8.57 -14.52 -14.16
C THR A 101 8.07 -15.93 -14.56
N GLU A 102 8.98 -16.84 -14.88
CA GLU A 102 8.64 -18.24 -15.17
C GLU A 102 8.02 -18.92 -13.93
N LEU A 103 8.62 -18.73 -12.76
CA LEU A 103 8.14 -19.29 -11.49
C LEU A 103 6.72 -18.77 -11.16
N LEU A 104 6.46 -17.48 -11.34
CA LEU A 104 5.13 -16.90 -11.16
C LEU A 104 4.13 -17.55 -12.14
N GLY A 105 4.49 -17.69 -13.42
CA GLY A 105 3.64 -18.34 -14.42
C GLY A 105 3.30 -19.81 -14.07
N ALA A 106 4.24 -20.53 -13.44
CA ALA A 106 4.06 -21.90 -12.97
C ALA A 106 3.35 -22.01 -11.59
N THR A 107 3.09 -20.89 -10.92
CA THR A 107 2.42 -20.90 -9.61
C THR A 107 0.93 -21.16 -9.80
N PRO A 108 0.31 -22.10 -9.07
CA PRO A 108 -1.12 -22.39 -9.18
C PRO A 108 -1.97 -21.24 -8.60
N ALA A 109 -3.14 -21.00 -9.18
CA ALA A 109 -4.18 -20.16 -8.61
C ALA A 109 -4.97 -20.99 -7.60
N LEU A 110 -4.66 -20.87 -6.32
CA LEU A 110 -5.28 -21.63 -5.25
C LEU A 110 -6.58 -20.97 -4.78
N PRO A 111 -7.55 -21.74 -4.21
CA PRO A 111 -8.65 -21.19 -3.45
C PRO A 111 -8.15 -20.28 -2.32
N ILE A 112 -9.01 -19.36 -1.85
CA ILE A 112 -8.58 -18.28 -0.97
C ILE A 112 -8.00 -18.78 0.37
N GLU A 113 -8.56 -19.84 0.96
CA GLU A 113 -8.09 -20.41 2.23
C GLU A 113 -6.70 -21.06 2.07
N GLU A 114 -6.49 -21.77 0.96
CA GLU A 114 -5.19 -22.39 0.66
C GLU A 114 -4.14 -21.32 0.31
N MET A 115 -4.53 -20.31 -0.44
CA MET A 115 -3.70 -19.14 -0.75
C MET A 115 -3.26 -18.42 0.53
N ALA A 116 -4.20 -18.14 1.44
CA ALA A 116 -3.91 -17.50 2.71
C ALA A 116 -2.98 -18.35 3.60
N ALA A 117 -3.18 -19.68 3.62
CA ALA A 117 -2.28 -20.58 4.33
C ALA A 117 -0.84 -20.53 3.78
N LYS A 118 -0.68 -20.44 2.44
CA LYS A 118 0.62 -20.27 1.79
C LYS A 118 1.24 -18.91 2.09
N LEU A 119 0.44 -17.84 2.04
CA LEU A 119 0.92 -16.46 2.27
C LEU A 119 1.44 -16.28 3.71
N ASN A 120 0.79 -16.91 4.69
CA ASN A 120 1.17 -16.87 6.11
C ASN A 120 2.18 -17.97 6.51
N GLY A 121 2.44 -18.90 5.60
CA GLY A 121 3.33 -20.04 5.84
C GLY A 121 4.81 -19.69 5.63
N PRO A 122 5.70 -20.66 5.93
CA PRO A 122 7.12 -20.51 5.65
C PRO A 122 7.37 -20.49 4.14
N PHE A 123 8.48 -19.85 3.75
CA PHE A 123 9.01 -19.99 2.40
C PHE A 123 9.36 -21.47 2.13
N GLU A 124 8.74 -22.02 1.10
CA GLU A 124 9.00 -23.40 0.66
C GLU A 124 9.83 -23.40 -0.64
N ASP A 125 9.14 -23.39 -1.78
CA ASP A 125 9.76 -23.48 -3.12
C ASP A 125 9.64 -22.16 -3.92
N ARG A 126 8.79 -21.23 -3.46
CA ARG A 126 8.55 -19.94 -4.11
C ARG A 126 8.12 -18.87 -3.11
N PRO A 127 8.31 -17.58 -3.45
CA PRO A 127 7.83 -16.47 -2.63
C PRO A 127 6.33 -16.59 -2.35
N PRO A 128 5.89 -16.61 -1.07
CA PRO A 128 4.46 -16.75 -0.71
C PRO A 128 3.55 -15.75 -1.41
N PHE A 129 4.01 -14.52 -1.64
CA PHE A 129 3.26 -13.47 -2.34
C PHE A 129 2.83 -13.88 -3.78
N MET A 130 3.56 -14.78 -4.44
CA MET A 130 3.18 -15.28 -5.77
C MET A 130 1.84 -16.00 -5.77
N TYR A 131 1.47 -16.67 -4.68
CA TYR A 131 0.15 -17.31 -4.56
C TYR A 131 -0.97 -16.28 -4.52
N TRP A 132 -0.76 -15.14 -3.82
CA TRP A 132 -1.70 -14.03 -3.83
C TRP A 132 -1.86 -13.42 -5.23
N VAL A 133 -0.76 -13.15 -5.92
CA VAL A 133 -0.79 -12.65 -7.31
C VAL A 133 -1.58 -13.61 -8.18
N ARG A 134 -1.34 -14.92 -8.08
CA ARG A 134 -2.02 -15.92 -8.93
C ARG A 134 -3.49 -16.12 -8.57
N HIS A 135 -3.85 -16.04 -7.30
CA HIS A 135 -5.25 -16.06 -6.89
C HIS A 135 -6.01 -14.88 -7.50
N ALA A 136 -5.52 -13.67 -7.30
CA ALA A 136 -6.15 -12.46 -7.83
C ALA A 136 -6.20 -12.45 -9.37
N ASP A 137 -5.15 -12.91 -10.02
CA ASP A 137 -5.04 -12.95 -11.49
C ASP A 137 -5.98 -13.95 -12.13
N ALA A 138 -6.02 -15.18 -11.65
CA ALA A 138 -6.56 -16.30 -12.39
C ALA A 138 -7.62 -17.13 -11.66
N HIS A 139 -7.79 -16.99 -10.35
CA HIS A 139 -8.82 -17.79 -9.66
C HIS A 139 -10.22 -17.26 -10.02
N PRO A 140 -11.17 -18.14 -10.43
CA PRO A 140 -12.51 -17.72 -10.84
C PRO A 140 -13.27 -17.04 -9.68
N ASP A 141 -13.13 -17.55 -8.47
CA ASP A 141 -13.84 -17.10 -7.28
C ASP A 141 -13.01 -16.04 -6.51
N PHE A 142 -12.69 -14.93 -7.16
CA PHE A 142 -12.05 -13.79 -6.50
C PHE A 142 -13.13 -12.86 -5.97
N HIS A 143 -13.20 -12.74 -4.64
CA HIS A 143 -14.21 -11.96 -3.93
C HIS A 143 -13.55 -10.99 -2.92
N PRO A 144 -13.68 -9.66 -3.09
CA PRO A 144 -13.08 -8.68 -2.17
C PRO A 144 -13.48 -8.87 -0.71
N GLU A 145 -14.74 -9.25 -0.43
CA GLU A 145 -15.22 -9.52 0.93
C GLU A 145 -14.51 -10.70 1.61
N GLN A 146 -14.12 -11.71 0.84
CA GLN A 146 -13.34 -12.84 1.38
C GLN A 146 -11.89 -12.43 1.70
N VAL A 147 -11.31 -11.55 0.86
CA VAL A 147 -9.98 -10.98 1.11
C VAL A 147 -10.00 -10.19 2.42
N MET A 148 -11.00 -9.32 2.59
CA MET A 148 -11.13 -8.54 3.82
C MET A 148 -11.34 -9.42 5.04
N ALA A 149 -12.21 -10.43 4.96
CA ALA A 149 -12.45 -11.36 6.06
C ALA A 149 -11.19 -12.13 6.52
N LEU A 150 -10.18 -12.29 5.64
CA LEU A 150 -8.94 -12.99 5.98
C LEU A 150 -7.84 -12.08 6.53
N PHE A 151 -7.79 -10.83 6.11
CA PHE A 151 -6.66 -9.94 6.37
C PHE A 151 -7.00 -8.73 7.25
N CYS A 152 -8.27 -8.45 7.52
CA CYS A 152 -8.75 -7.48 8.48
C CYS A 152 -9.18 -8.23 9.76
N GLN A 153 -8.49 -7.99 10.88
CA GLN A 153 -8.74 -8.73 12.13
C GLN A 153 -10.01 -8.25 12.83
N SER A 154 -10.36 -6.98 12.67
CA SER A 154 -11.52 -6.34 13.31
C SER A 154 -12.79 -6.39 12.48
N CYS A 155 -12.69 -6.65 11.15
CA CYS A 155 -13.83 -6.60 10.25
C CYS A 155 -14.83 -7.71 10.54
N ASP A 156 -16.07 -7.33 10.81
CA ASP A 156 -17.18 -8.27 10.85
C ASP A 156 -17.70 -8.61 9.42
N ALA A 157 -18.71 -9.45 9.35
CA ALA A 157 -19.28 -9.87 8.08
C ALA A 157 -20.01 -8.73 7.33
N GLU A 158 -20.50 -7.71 8.02
CA GLU A 158 -21.14 -6.53 7.41
C GLU A 158 -20.08 -5.60 6.80
N GLU A 159 -19.03 -5.31 7.54
CA GLU A 159 -17.88 -4.53 7.09
C GLU A 159 -17.19 -5.19 5.90
N SER A 160 -16.95 -6.50 5.97
CA SER A 160 -16.35 -7.24 4.84
C SER A 160 -17.20 -7.13 3.56
N ARG A 161 -18.53 -7.20 3.67
CA ARG A 161 -19.45 -6.98 2.52
C ARG A 161 -19.42 -5.54 2.02
N ALA A 162 -19.22 -4.55 2.90
CA ALA A 162 -19.13 -3.14 2.50
C ALA A 162 -17.95 -2.89 1.57
N TRP A 163 -16.83 -3.59 1.78
CA TRP A 163 -15.67 -3.52 0.88
C TRP A 163 -15.96 -4.07 -0.52
N ALA A 164 -16.91 -5.00 -0.67
CA ALA A 164 -17.33 -5.50 -1.97
C ALA A 164 -18.35 -4.59 -2.68
N ALA A 165 -19.02 -3.70 -1.96
CA ALA A 165 -20.10 -2.86 -2.49
C ALA A 165 -19.75 -2.01 -3.73
N PRO A 166 -18.50 -1.51 -3.92
CA PRO A 166 -18.12 -0.79 -5.13
C PRO A 166 -18.07 -1.66 -6.40
N PHE A 167 -18.03 -2.99 -6.28
CA PHE A 167 -17.86 -3.92 -7.38
C PHE A 167 -19.18 -4.58 -7.73
N GLN A 168 -20.01 -3.89 -8.53
CA GLN A 168 -21.39 -4.32 -8.86
C GLN A 168 -21.48 -5.48 -9.88
N GLY A 169 -20.34 -5.84 -10.49
CA GLY A 169 -20.24 -6.94 -11.44
C GLY A 169 -18.78 -7.40 -11.59
N PRO A 170 -18.55 -8.60 -12.13
CA PRO A 170 -17.20 -9.16 -12.27
C PRO A 170 -16.26 -8.32 -13.14
N GLU A 171 -16.79 -7.57 -14.11
CA GLU A 171 -16.04 -6.65 -14.95
C GLU A 171 -15.41 -5.50 -14.15
N TYR A 172 -16.05 -5.07 -13.06
CA TYR A 172 -15.52 -4.00 -12.19
C TYR A 172 -14.42 -4.46 -11.25
N LEU A 173 -14.14 -5.77 -11.20
CA LEU A 173 -13.01 -6.34 -10.45
C LEU A 173 -11.66 -6.21 -11.20
N ALA A 174 -11.65 -5.68 -12.43
CA ALA A 174 -10.45 -5.61 -13.27
C ALA A 174 -9.26 -4.95 -12.54
N GLY A 175 -9.48 -3.82 -11.86
CA GLY A 175 -8.45 -3.14 -11.07
C GLY A 175 -7.98 -3.97 -9.87
N ALA A 176 -8.90 -4.47 -9.06
CA ALA A 176 -8.58 -5.26 -7.87
C ALA A 176 -7.79 -6.53 -8.22
N ARG A 177 -8.16 -7.21 -9.32
CA ARG A 177 -7.44 -8.38 -9.83
C ARG A 177 -6.06 -8.04 -10.39
N GLN A 178 -5.89 -6.85 -10.96
CA GLN A 178 -4.63 -6.43 -11.56
C GLN A 178 -3.60 -5.98 -10.52
N PHE A 179 -4.03 -5.37 -9.43
CA PHE A 179 -3.14 -4.76 -8.43
C PHE A 179 -2.02 -5.68 -7.95
N PRO A 180 -2.27 -6.91 -7.47
CA PRO A 180 -1.19 -7.74 -6.95
C PRO A 180 -0.05 -7.99 -7.95
N SER A 181 -0.38 -8.10 -9.25
CA SER A 181 0.62 -8.32 -10.30
C SER A 181 1.45 -7.07 -10.63
N LEU A 182 0.98 -5.88 -10.24
CA LEU A 182 1.70 -4.62 -10.46
C LEU A 182 2.73 -4.33 -9.36
N VAL A 183 2.71 -5.06 -8.22
CA VAL A 183 3.68 -4.84 -7.14
C VAL A 183 5.09 -5.15 -7.65
N PRO A 184 6.03 -4.19 -7.59
CA PRO A 184 7.35 -4.29 -8.23
C PRO A 184 8.34 -5.08 -7.37
N ILE A 185 8.09 -6.38 -7.18
CA ILE A 185 8.98 -7.32 -6.47
C ILE A 185 9.93 -8.08 -7.40
N ASN A 186 9.67 -8.06 -8.71
CA ASN A 186 10.53 -8.67 -9.72
C ASN A 186 11.42 -7.57 -10.35
N PRO A 187 12.76 -7.78 -10.45
CA PRO A 187 13.67 -6.82 -11.09
C PRO A 187 13.27 -6.38 -12.50
N ASP A 188 12.60 -7.26 -13.26
CA ASP A 188 12.12 -6.96 -14.62
C ASP A 188 10.84 -6.11 -14.63
N ASN A 189 10.25 -5.81 -13.46
CA ASN A 189 9.04 -4.99 -13.40
C ASN A 189 9.35 -3.56 -13.89
N PRO A 190 8.55 -3.00 -14.83
CA PRO A 190 8.82 -1.69 -15.44
C PRO A 190 8.79 -0.52 -14.43
N ALA A 191 8.24 -0.69 -13.22
CA ALA A 191 8.26 0.33 -12.19
C ALA A 191 9.59 0.43 -11.42
N ILE A 192 10.45 -0.61 -11.47
CA ILE A 192 11.69 -0.70 -10.69
C ILE A 192 12.64 0.49 -10.92
N PRO A 193 12.96 0.91 -12.15
CA PRO A 193 13.89 2.01 -12.35
C PRO A 193 13.43 3.30 -11.66
N ALA A 194 12.14 3.59 -11.74
CA ALA A 194 11.56 4.79 -11.15
C ALA A 194 11.42 4.67 -9.61
N ASN A 195 11.16 3.48 -9.07
CA ASN A 195 11.18 3.25 -7.62
C ASN A 195 12.60 3.39 -7.05
N ARG A 196 13.62 2.86 -7.73
CA ARG A 196 15.02 3.07 -7.36
C ARG A 196 15.43 4.55 -7.40
N ALA A 197 14.91 5.32 -8.38
CA ALA A 197 15.13 6.77 -8.42
C ALA A 197 14.45 7.48 -7.24
N ALA A 198 13.22 7.07 -6.87
CA ALA A 198 12.53 7.61 -5.70
C ALA A 198 13.29 7.34 -4.39
N TRP A 199 13.92 6.17 -4.22
CA TRP A 199 14.75 5.88 -3.06
C TRP A 199 15.92 6.85 -2.93
N LYS A 200 16.53 7.32 -4.05
CA LYS A 200 17.58 8.36 -4.01
C LYS A 200 17.07 9.69 -3.44
N VAL A 201 15.80 10.02 -3.66
CA VAL A 201 15.18 11.19 -3.02
C VAL A 201 15.01 10.95 -1.51
N PHE A 202 14.54 9.76 -1.10
CA PHE A 202 14.35 9.42 0.31
C PHE A 202 15.67 9.39 1.10
N GLU A 203 16.78 8.98 0.51
CA GLU A 203 18.13 9.02 1.11
C GLU A 203 18.54 10.44 1.58
N SER A 204 17.91 11.48 1.04
CA SER A 204 18.19 12.89 1.40
C SER A 204 16.98 13.63 1.98
N LEU A 205 15.83 12.99 2.12
CA LEU A 205 14.57 13.62 2.52
C LEU A 205 14.60 14.07 3.99
N GLN A 206 14.42 15.38 4.22
CA GLN A 206 14.43 15.99 5.56
C GLN A 206 13.01 16.17 6.14
N LEU A 207 11.95 15.94 5.35
CA LEU A 207 10.56 16.05 5.86
C LEU A 207 10.36 15.09 7.03
N PRO A 208 9.70 15.54 8.12
CA PRO A 208 9.32 14.66 9.20
C PRO A 208 8.61 13.40 8.69
N PHE A 209 9.13 12.24 9.05
CA PHE A 209 8.70 10.95 8.54
C PHE A 209 8.56 9.95 9.69
N ILE A 210 7.34 9.52 9.99
CA ILE A 210 7.07 8.53 11.03
C ILE A 210 6.58 7.22 10.41
N THR A 211 6.92 6.10 11.05
CA THR A 211 6.33 4.80 10.74
C THR A 211 5.42 4.35 11.87
N ALA A 212 4.26 3.75 11.52
CA ALA A 212 3.32 3.14 12.45
C ALA A 212 2.87 1.79 11.86
N PHE A 213 3.50 0.70 12.29
CA PHE A 213 3.29 -0.64 11.71
C PHE A 213 2.60 -1.56 12.71
N GLY A 214 1.67 -2.39 12.21
CA GLY A 214 1.02 -3.43 12.99
C GLY A 214 1.98 -4.58 13.33
N ASP A 215 1.91 -5.09 14.55
CA ASP A 215 2.74 -6.23 14.99
C ASP A 215 2.31 -7.56 14.37
N SER A 216 1.07 -7.63 13.91
CA SER A 216 0.45 -8.83 13.37
C SER A 216 0.25 -8.79 11.84
N ASP A 217 0.86 -7.80 11.14
CA ASP A 217 0.81 -7.72 9.68
C ASP A 217 1.70 -8.80 9.03
N PRO A 218 1.15 -9.78 8.30
CA PRO A 218 1.95 -10.82 7.65
C PRO A 218 2.67 -10.32 6.40
N VAL A 219 2.32 -9.14 5.87
CA VAL A 219 2.81 -8.64 4.58
C VAL A 219 3.99 -7.70 4.73
N THR A 220 3.91 -6.74 5.66
CA THR A 220 4.88 -5.63 5.73
C THR A 220 5.63 -5.53 7.05
N ARG A 221 5.31 -6.37 8.05
CA ARG A 221 5.97 -6.35 9.37
C ARG A 221 7.49 -6.39 9.25
N GLY A 222 8.17 -5.45 9.92
CA GLY A 222 9.62 -5.31 9.90
C GLY A 222 10.14 -4.40 8.78
N GLY A 223 9.28 -4.02 7.82
CA GLY A 223 9.62 -3.12 6.73
C GLY A 223 9.89 -1.67 7.16
N GLU A 224 9.41 -1.28 8.35
CA GLU A 224 9.65 0.04 8.95
C GLU A 224 11.13 0.34 9.12
N ARG A 225 11.96 -0.67 9.35
CA ARG A 225 13.40 -0.51 9.65
C ARG A 225 14.15 0.17 8.51
N LYS A 226 13.91 -0.26 7.27
CA LYS A 226 14.54 0.35 6.09
C LYS A 226 14.27 1.85 6.03
N TRP A 227 13.05 2.28 6.34
CA TRP A 227 12.66 3.70 6.32
C TRP A 227 13.34 4.48 7.43
N ILE A 228 13.34 3.94 8.66
CA ILE A 228 13.96 4.58 9.83
C ILE A 228 15.48 4.76 9.63
N GLU A 229 16.12 3.77 9.04
CA GLU A 229 17.58 3.80 8.81
C GLU A 229 17.96 4.71 7.64
N THR A 230 17.15 4.74 6.57
CA THR A 230 17.49 5.40 5.31
C THR A 230 17.08 6.86 5.26
N VAL A 231 15.88 7.22 5.78
CA VAL A 231 15.30 8.56 5.62
C VAL A 231 15.80 9.49 6.73
N PRO A 232 16.56 10.57 6.41
CA PRO A 232 17.04 11.51 7.44
C PRO A 232 15.92 12.13 8.27
N GLY A 233 14.77 12.46 7.66
CA GLY A 233 13.61 13.02 8.33
C GLY A 233 12.89 12.06 9.28
N ALA A 234 13.20 10.76 9.21
CA ALA A 234 12.69 9.75 10.15
C ALA A 234 13.50 9.71 11.45
N LYS A 235 14.78 10.13 11.40
CA LYS A 235 15.61 10.14 12.60
C LYS A 235 15.02 11.07 13.65
N LEU A 236 15.02 10.64 14.89
CA LEU A 236 14.48 11.38 16.03
C LEU A 236 12.94 11.46 16.10
N GLN A 237 12.24 10.82 15.19
CA GLN A 237 10.78 10.72 15.29
C GLN A 237 10.36 9.55 16.20
N LYS A 238 9.13 9.63 16.72
CA LYS A 238 8.57 8.64 17.64
C LYS A 238 7.86 7.54 16.84
N HIS A 239 8.61 6.65 16.19
CA HIS A 239 8.05 5.48 15.48
C HIS A 239 7.22 4.59 16.40
N ARG A 240 6.23 3.90 15.86
CA ARG A 240 5.31 3.06 16.63
C ARG A 240 5.18 1.67 16.01
N ILE A 241 5.11 0.66 16.87
CA ILE A 241 4.54 -0.65 16.55
C ILE A 241 3.18 -0.70 17.25
N VAL A 242 2.12 -0.84 16.46
CA VAL A 242 0.74 -0.87 16.93
C VAL A 242 0.37 -2.31 17.25
N GLN A 243 -0.01 -2.55 18.52
CA GLN A 243 -0.33 -3.87 19.01
C GLN A 243 -1.69 -4.35 18.47
N ASP A 244 -1.83 -5.66 18.25
CA ASP A 244 -3.05 -6.32 17.81
C ASP A 244 -3.61 -5.74 16.49
N ALA A 245 -2.73 -5.24 15.62
CA ALA A 245 -3.08 -4.68 14.31
C ALA A 245 -2.48 -5.53 13.19
N GLY A 246 -3.34 -6.00 12.29
CA GLY A 246 -2.98 -6.72 11.09
C GLY A 246 -2.64 -5.80 9.91
N HIS A 247 -2.83 -6.31 8.70
CA HIS A 247 -2.47 -5.58 7.49
C HIS A 247 -3.31 -4.31 7.29
N PHE A 248 -4.61 -4.39 7.57
CA PHE A 248 -5.54 -3.25 7.46
C PHE A 248 -5.58 -2.45 8.76
N ILE A 249 -4.43 -1.90 9.15
CA ILE A 249 -4.24 -1.15 10.41
C ILE A 249 -5.21 0.03 10.58
N GLN A 250 -5.69 0.63 9.48
CA GLN A 250 -6.66 1.71 9.50
C GLN A 250 -8.08 1.25 9.90
N ASP A 251 -8.35 -0.06 9.87
CA ASP A 251 -9.56 -0.67 10.40
C ASP A 251 -9.29 -1.25 11.78
N ASP A 252 -8.26 -2.09 11.92
CA ASP A 252 -7.93 -2.77 13.18
C ASP A 252 -7.60 -1.81 14.32
N ALA A 253 -6.95 -0.68 14.02
CA ALA A 253 -6.47 0.30 15.01
C ALA A 253 -6.69 1.76 14.56
N ALA A 254 -7.87 2.06 14.00
CA ALA A 254 -8.21 3.36 13.43
C ALA A 254 -7.99 4.54 14.40
N GLU A 255 -8.40 4.37 15.66
CA GLU A 255 -8.28 5.41 16.70
C GLU A 255 -6.82 5.64 17.05
N VAL A 256 -6.08 4.56 17.32
CA VAL A 256 -4.65 4.61 17.66
C VAL A 256 -3.83 5.26 16.54
N LEU A 257 -4.07 4.88 15.28
CA LEU A 257 -3.36 5.47 14.15
C LEU A 257 -3.70 6.96 13.96
N ALA A 258 -4.96 7.35 14.21
CA ALA A 258 -5.35 8.76 14.17
C ALA A 258 -4.68 9.58 15.28
N GLU A 259 -4.60 9.05 16.51
CA GLU A 259 -3.94 9.69 17.63
C GLU A 259 -2.43 9.85 17.40
N ILE A 260 -1.76 8.80 16.93
CA ILE A 260 -0.34 8.85 16.52
C ILE A 260 -0.13 9.95 15.46
N THR A 261 -1.01 10.04 14.48
CA THR A 261 -0.95 11.06 13.43
C THR A 261 -1.10 12.47 13.98
N ILE A 262 -2.06 12.69 14.91
CA ILE A 262 -2.30 13.99 15.54
C ILE A 262 -1.10 14.39 16.42
N GLU A 263 -0.58 13.46 17.24
CA GLU A 263 0.63 13.70 18.04
C GLU A 263 1.80 14.10 17.14
N PHE A 264 2.04 13.34 16.08
CA PHE A 264 3.11 13.61 15.14
C PHE A 264 3.00 14.98 14.46
N MET A 265 1.78 15.37 14.04
CA MET A 265 1.55 16.68 13.44
C MET A 265 1.74 17.83 14.42
N ARG A 266 1.43 17.65 15.70
CA ARG A 266 1.67 18.64 16.75
C ARG A 266 3.14 18.77 17.10
N ASP A 267 3.88 17.66 17.11
CA ASP A 267 5.32 17.65 17.37
C ASP A 267 6.12 18.27 16.21
N ASN A 268 5.54 18.29 15.01
CA ASN A 268 6.14 18.82 13.79
C ASN A 268 5.18 19.86 13.14
N PRO A 269 4.97 21.04 13.74
CA PRO A 269 4.06 22.06 13.21
C PRO A 269 4.48 22.53 11.82
N LEU A 270 3.54 23.06 11.04
CA LEU A 270 3.85 23.81 9.82
C LEU A 270 4.26 25.23 10.21
N ASP A 271 5.26 25.77 9.52
CA ASP A 271 5.70 27.16 9.68
C ASP A 271 4.64 28.15 9.15
#